data_939179a06b45358e474bf6b164b83568
#
_entry.id   939179a06b45358e474bf6b164b83568
#
_cell.length_a   1.000
_cell.length_b   1.000
_cell.length_c   1.000
_cell.angle_alpha   90.00
_cell.angle_beta   90.00
_cell.angle_gamma   90.00
#
_symmetry.space_group_name_H-M   'P 1'
#
loop_
_entity.id
_entity.type
_entity.pdbx_description
1 polymer ?
#
loop_
_entity_poly.entity_id
_entity_poly.type
_entity_poly.pdbx_seq_one_letter_code
_entity_poly.pdbx_strand_id
1 'polypeptide(L)'
;PDRLDADRQRMRRIPRLLKEALRKTPIGTDSPPERTLSRSLRGDGIVPEHNALIAGYHFDIKIGRLVVEIDGWEHHKHSRSFQADRTKQNAAVAHGYTVLRFTADDIRYHLDDALLLIKTMLELLKGRKPRLPASVTQPYWTWHVCL
;
A
#
# COMPACT_ATOMS: atom_id res chain seq x y z
N PRO A 1 23.02 17.78 20.43
CA PRO A 1 22.97 17.25 19.07
C PRO A 1 21.69 16.41 18.93
N ASP A 2 20.81 16.85 18.00
CA ASP A 2 19.52 16.26 17.76
C ASP A 2 19.65 14.81 17.24
N ARG A 3 18.72 13.92 17.63
CA ARG A 3 18.63 12.54 17.12
C ARG A 3 18.69 12.48 15.58
N LEU A 4 18.16 13.49 14.92
CA LEU A 4 18.18 13.64 13.46
C LEU A 4 19.59 13.85 12.88
N ASP A 5 20.50 14.51 13.61
CA ASP A 5 21.88 14.71 13.16
C ASP A 5 22.72 13.44 13.36
N ALA A 6 22.45 12.65 14.39
CA ALA A 6 23.09 11.35 14.60
C ALA A 6 22.69 10.35 13.52
N ASP A 7 21.43 10.34 13.08
CA ASP A 7 20.94 9.48 12.00
C ASP A 7 21.47 9.91 10.63
N ARG A 8 21.61 11.22 10.37
CA ARG A 8 22.26 11.74 9.15
C ARG A 8 23.74 11.36 9.08
N GLN A 9 24.46 11.37 10.19
CA GLN A 9 25.87 10.96 10.24
C GLN A 9 26.04 9.44 10.09
N ARG A 10 25.10 8.64 10.61
CA ARG A 10 25.07 7.18 10.39
C ARG A 10 24.84 6.84 8.90
N MET A 11 23.95 7.55 8.22
CA MET A 11 23.69 7.35 6.79
C MET A 11 24.90 7.69 5.88
N ARG A 12 25.77 8.59 6.30
CA ARG A 12 27.01 8.92 5.57
C ARG A 12 28.06 7.80 5.59
N ARG A 13 27.99 6.87 6.54
CA ARG A 13 28.95 5.75 6.72
C ARG A 13 28.53 4.46 6.03
N ILE A 14 27.39 4.43 5.35
CA ILE A 14 26.92 3.23 4.65
C ILE A 14 27.73 3.05 3.36
N PRO A 15 28.42 1.90 3.18
CA PRO A 15 29.16 1.61 1.94
C PRO A 15 28.29 1.74 0.69
N ARG A 16 28.89 2.19 -0.42
CA ARG A 16 28.17 2.42 -1.68
C ARG A 16 27.37 1.19 -2.16
N LEU A 17 27.97 -0.01 -2.03
CA LEU A 17 27.31 -1.27 -2.37
C LEU A 17 26.08 -1.56 -1.50
N LEU A 18 26.12 -1.18 -0.22
CA LEU A 18 24.95 -1.32 0.66
C LEU A 18 23.88 -0.29 0.31
N LYS A 19 24.27 0.92 -0.12
CA LYS A 19 23.31 1.93 -0.63
C LYS A 19 22.61 1.46 -1.91
N GLU A 20 23.33 0.78 -2.80
CA GLU A 20 22.75 0.19 -4.01
C GLU A 20 21.87 -1.02 -3.70
N ALA A 21 22.27 -1.90 -2.78
CA ALA A 21 21.46 -3.00 -2.30
C ALA A 21 20.19 -2.49 -1.62
N LEU A 22 20.29 -1.45 -0.78
CA LEU A 22 19.16 -0.79 -0.12
C LEU A 22 18.22 -0.08 -1.12
N ARG A 23 18.72 0.43 -2.24
CA ARG A 23 17.87 0.96 -3.32
C ARG A 23 17.08 -0.11 -4.06
N LYS A 24 17.60 -1.32 -4.14
CA LYS A 24 16.94 -2.47 -4.78
C LYS A 24 16.01 -3.22 -3.83
N THR A 25 16.21 -3.07 -2.53
CA THR A 25 15.32 -3.61 -1.50
C THR A 25 14.25 -2.55 -1.23
N PRO A 26 12.95 -2.89 -1.26
CA PRO A 26 11.90 -1.95 -0.89
C PRO A 26 12.03 -1.62 0.60
N ILE A 27 12.79 -0.56 0.91
CA ILE A 27 12.90 -0.04 2.27
C ILE A 27 11.57 0.64 2.58
N GLY A 28 10.89 0.17 3.62
CA GLY A 28 9.59 0.69 4.04
C GLY A 28 8.43 -0.27 3.83
N THR A 29 8.67 -1.50 3.37
CA THR A 29 7.67 -2.58 3.40
C THR A 29 7.84 -3.33 4.72
N ASP A 30 7.02 -3.00 5.71
CA ASP A 30 7.18 -3.56 7.05
C ASP A 30 6.58 -4.98 7.17
N SER A 31 5.69 -5.38 6.27
CA SER A 31 5.00 -6.67 6.33
C SER A 31 5.25 -7.59 5.12
N PRO A 32 5.18 -8.93 5.30
CA PRO A 32 5.29 -9.88 4.19
C PRO A 32 4.25 -9.65 3.07
N PRO A 33 2.97 -9.35 3.34
CA PRO A 33 1.99 -9.04 2.30
C PRO A 33 2.36 -7.81 1.47
N GLU A 34 2.83 -6.73 2.10
CA GLU A 34 3.30 -5.54 1.38
C GLU A 34 4.43 -5.86 0.41
N ARG A 35 5.43 -6.65 0.87
CA ARG A 35 6.54 -7.10 0.00
C ARG A 35 6.05 -7.94 -1.18
N THR A 36 5.09 -8.83 -0.94
CA THR A 36 4.50 -9.68 -1.98
C THR A 36 3.80 -8.84 -3.04
N LEU A 37 2.91 -7.94 -2.62
CA LEU A 37 2.19 -7.04 -3.52
C LEU A 37 3.15 -6.15 -4.31
N SER A 38 4.13 -5.55 -3.65
CA SER A 38 5.13 -4.69 -4.29
C SER A 38 5.96 -5.40 -5.33
N ARG A 39 6.37 -6.63 -5.07
CA ARG A 39 7.12 -7.45 -6.03
C ARG A 39 6.29 -7.72 -7.27
N SER A 40 5.03 -8.08 -7.11
CA SER A 40 4.12 -8.37 -8.21
C SER A 40 3.82 -7.13 -9.04
N LEU A 41 3.57 -5.98 -8.41
CA LEU A 41 3.40 -4.69 -9.10
C LEU A 41 4.63 -4.33 -9.94
N ARG A 42 5.84 -4.52 -9.39
CA ARG A 42 7.10 -4.27 -10.13
C ARG A 42 7.28 -5.24 -11.30
N GLY A 43 6.86 -6.49 -11.14
CA GLY A 43 6.84 -7.49 -12.23
C GLY A 43 5.95 -7.05 -13.40
N ASP A 44 4.89 -6.31 -13.12
CA ASP A 44 3.98 -5.72 -14.11
C ASP A 44 4.42 -4.32 -14.60
N GLY A 45 5.64 -3.88 -14.26
CA GLY A 45 6.18 -2.58 -14.65
C GLY A 45 5.62 -1.40 -13.86
N ILE A 46 4.90 -1.64 -12.77
CA ILE A 46 4.36 -0.61 -11.88
C ILE A 46 5.33 -0.40 -10.73
N VAL A 47 5.84 0.81 -10.56
CA VAL A 47 6.80 1.15 -9.49
C VAL A 47 6.05 1.81 -8.33
N PRO A 48 5.82 1.10 -7.21
CA PRO A 48 5.18 1.66 -6.03
C PRO A 48 6.14 2.51 -5.21
N GLU A 49 5.64 3.58 -4.62
CA GLU A 49 6.29 4.35 -3.56
C GLU A 49 5.81 3.79 -2.21
N HIS A 50 6.75 3.44 -1.31
CA HIS A 50 6.43 2.86 -0.01
C HIS A 50 6.45 3.90 1.09
N ASN A 51 5.65 3.67 2.13
CA ASN A 51 5.56 4.52 3.31
C ASN A 51 5.38 6.01 2.94
N ALA A 52 4.49 6.27 1.98
CA ALA A 52 4.27 7.60 1.41
C ALA A 52 3.60 8.52 2.42
N LEU A 53 4.15 9.72 2.63
CA LEU A 53 3.58 10.73 3.51
C LEU A 53 2.55 11.56 2.73
N ILE A 54 1.28 11.51 3.14
CA ILE A 54 0.17 12.27 2.56
C ILE A 54 -0.63 12.90 3.70
N ALA A 55 -0.81 14.22 3.67
CA ALA A 55 -1.59 14.96 4.65
C ALA A 55 -1.18 14.67 6.12
N GLY A 56 0.10 14.41 6.36
CA GLY A 56 0.64 14.08 7.69
C GLY A 56 0.50 12.62 8.12
N TYR A 57 -0.03 11.74 7.25
CA TYR A 57 -0.19 10.31 7.51
C TYR A 57 0.68 9.48 6.57
N HIS A 58 1.25 8.39 7.10
CA HIS A 58 1.97 7.41 6.30
C HIS A 58 1.03 6.36 5.74
N PHE A 59 1.23 6.02 4.47
CA PHE A 59 0.46 5.00 3.73
C PHE A 59 1.41 3.94 3.18
N ASP A 60 1.00 2.68 3.19
CA ASP A 60 1.86 1.56 2.85
C ASP A 60 2.41 1.66 1.43
N ILE A 61 1.53 1.88 0.46
CA ILE A 61 1.89 1.93 -0.97
C ILE A 61 1.15 3.10 -1.64
N LYS A 62 1.88 3.84 -2.49
CA LYS A 62 1.34 4.88 -3.35
C LYS A 62 1.77 4.66 -4.80
N ILE A 63 0.83 4.82 -5.73
CA ILE A 63 1.06 4.74 -7.17
C ILE A 63 0.33 5.91 -7.83
N GLY A 64 1.05 7.00 -8.09
CA GLY A 64 0.43 8.22 -8.58
C GLY A 64 -0.62 8.77 -7.60
N ARG A 65 -1.90 8.80 -7.99
CA ARG A 65 -3.03 9.21 -7.14
C ARG A 65 -3.78 8.04 -6.48
N LEU A 66 -3.30 6.82 -6.65
CA LEU A 66 -3.81 5.65 -5.96
C LEU A 66 -2.96 5.37 -4.73
N VAL A 67 -3.63 5.15 -3.62
CA VAL A 67 -3.06 4.69 -2.35
C VAL A 67 -3.59 3.30 -2.05
N VAL A 68 -2.74 2.40 -1.63
CA VAL A 68 -3.10 1.04 -1.20
C VAL A 68 -2.62 0.83 0.22
N GLU A 69 -3.52 0.41 1.09
CA GLU A 69 -3.27 0.03 2.48
C GLU A 69 -3.51 -1.46 2.65
N ILE A 70 -2.69 -2.11 3.47
CA ILE A 70 -2.82 -3.53 3.78
C ILE A 70 -3.04 -3.69 5.27
N ASP A 71 -4.28 -4.00 5.63
CA ASP A 71 -4.69 -4.16 7.02
C ASP A 71 -4.20 -5.51 7.58
N GLY A 72 -3.39 -5.46 8.63
CA GLY A 72 -2.99 -6.64 9.39
C GLY A 72 -4.09 -7.12 10.34
N TRP A 73 -4.01 -8.40 10.77
CA TRP A 73 -4.97 -9.03 11.69
C TRP A 73 -5.13 -8.33 13.05
N GLU A 74 -4.13 -7.57 13.48
CA GLU A 74 -4.11 -6.97 14.82
C GLU A 74 -4.96 -5.71 14.97
N HIS A 75 -5.40 -5.09 13.88
CA HIS A 75 -6.13 -3.82 13.92
C HIS A 75 -7.60 -3.92 14.34
N HIS A 76 -8.14 -5.13 14.52
CA HIS A 76 -9.55 -5.31 14.91
C HIS A 76 -9.88 -5.09 16.41
N LYS A 77 -8.90 -4.75 17.26
CA LYS A 77 -9.12 -4.79 18.72
C LYS A 77 -9.38 -3.47 19.43
N HIS A 78 -9.26 -2.30 18.81
CA HIS A 78 -9.47 -1.04 19.55
C HIS A 78 -10.28 0.00 18.78
N SER A 79 -11.36 0.50 19.39
CA SER A 79 -12.24 1.57 18.86
C SER A 79 -11.50 2.89 18.55
N ARG A 80 -10.40 3.17 19.24
CA ARG A 80 -9.55 4.35 18.98
C ARG A 80 -8.76 4.23 17.65
N SER A 81 -8.33 3.03 17.28
CA SER A 81 -7.65 2.80 16.00
C SER A 81 -8.61 3.02 14.82
N PHE A 82 -9.86 2.60 14.97
CA PHE A 82 -10.88 2.76 13.94
C PHE A 82 -11.18 4.23 13.58
N GLN A 83 -11.22 5.14 14.56
CA GLN A 83 -11.39 6.58 14.28
C GLN A 83 -10.16 7.18 13.60
N ALA A 84 -8.96 6.83 14.06
CA ALA A 84 -7.71 7.28 13.47
C ALA A 84 -7.58 6.84 12.02
N ASP A 85 -7.94 5.59 11.71
CA ASP A 85 -7.91 5.03 10.36
C ASP A 85 -8.87 5.76 9.41
N ARG A 86 -10.08 6.07 9.88
CA ARG A 86 -11.04 6.86 9.09
C ARG A 86 -10.54 8.27 8.82
N THR A 87 -9.96 8.91 9.82
CA THR A 87 -9.40 10.26 9.67
C THR A 87 -8.25 10.26 8.66
N LYS A 88 -7.37 9.28 8.75
CA LYS A 88 -6.28 9.06 7.79
C LYS A 88 -6.81 8.89 6.37
N GLN A 89 -7.80 8.00 6.17
CA GLN A 89 -8.41 7.76 4.86
C GLN A 89 -9.09 9.01 4.31
N ASN A 90 -9.89 9.71 5.13
CA ASN A 90 -10.57 10.94 4.73
C ASN A 90 -9.58 12.05 4.34
N ALA A 91 -8.46 12.15 5.05
CA ALA A 91 -7.40 13.10 4.71
C ALA A 91 -6.81 12.82 3.32
N ALA A 92 -6.53 11.56 2.99
CA ALA A 92 -6.06 11.19 1.65
C ALA A 92 -7.08 11.54 0.57
N VAL A 93 -8.36 11.19 0.77
CA VAL A 93 -9.46 11.49 -0.16
C VAL A 93 -9.61 12.99 -0.35
N ALA A 94 -9.59 13.80 0.72
CA ALA A 94 -9.67 15.25 0.65
C ALA A 94 -8.52 15.88 -0.14
N HIS A 95 -7.36 15.22 -0.18
CA HIS A 95 -6.20 15.61 -0.99
C HIS A 95 -6.20 15.02 -2.42
N GLY A 96 -7.31 14.44 -2.84
CA GLY A 96 -7.51 13.94 -4.21
C GLY A 96 -6.90 12.58 -4.50
N TYR A 97 -6.65 11.78 -3.47
CA TYR A 97 -6.22 10.40 -3.61
C TYR A 97 -7.40 9.43 -3.57
N THR A 98 -7.31 8.37 -4.35
CA THR A 98 -8.19 7.20 -4.22
C THR A 98 -7.51 6.20 -3.30
N VAL A 99 -8.24 5.62 -2.36
CA VAL A 99 -7.71 4.67 -1.38
C VAL A 99 -8.34 3.29 -1.62
N LEU A 100 -7.50 2.28 -1.82
CA LEU A 100 -7.88 0.86 -1.77
C LEU A 100 -7.34 0.25 -0.49
N ARG A 101 -8.13 -0.61 0.13
CA ARG A 101 -7.73 -1.35 1.33
C ARG A 101 -7.89 -2.84 1.06
N PHE A 102 -6.87 -3.59 1.41
CA PHE A 102 -6.84 -5.05 1.36
C PHE A 102 -6.49 -5.59 2.73
N THR A 103 -6.98 -6.76 3.06
CA THR A 103 -6.48 -7.50 4.19
C THR A 103 -5.19 -8.25 3.83
N ALA A 104 -4.43 -8.65 4.84
CA ALA A 104 -3.26 -9.51 4.60
C ALA A 104 -3.65 -10.83 3.90
N ASP A 105 -4.86 -11.32 4.15
CA ASP A 105 -5.39 -12.55 3.52
C ASP A 105 -5.79 -12.32 2.06
N ASP A 106 -6.31 -11.15 1.69
CA ASP A 106 -6.56 -10.81 0.29
C ASP A 106 -5.26 -10.90 -0.52
N ILE A 107 -4.16 -10.39 0.04
CA ILE A 107 -2.86 -10.46 -0.63
C ILE A 107 -2.29 -11.88 -0.62
N ARG A 108 -2.54 -12.66 0.42
CA ARG A 108 -2.02 -14.04 0.54
C ARG A 108 -2.74 -15.02 -0.38
N TYR A 109 -4.07 -14.90 -0.48
CA TYR A 109 -4.91 -15.91 -1.12
C TYR A 109 -5.57 -15.42 -2.42
N HIS A 110 -5.66 -14.10 -2.65
CA HIS A 110 -6.36 -13.47 -3.77
C HIS A 110 -5.51 -12.37 -4.45
N LEU A 111 -4.19 -12.60 -4.53
CA LEU A 111 -3.25 -11.60 -5.06
C LEU A 111 -3.59 -11.16 -6.50
N ASP A 112 -4.00 -12.08 -7.36
CA ASP A 112 -4.33 -11.78 -8.76
C ASP A 112 -5.55 -10.84 -8.86
N ASP A 113 -6.54 -11.03 -8.00
CA ASP A 113 -7.72 -10.17 -7.92
C ASP A 113 -7.35 -8.78 -7.39
N ALA A 114 -6.50 -8.71 -6.36
CA ALA A 114 -5.99 -7.45 -5.84
C ALA A 114 -5.21 -6.68 -6.91
N LEU A 115 -4.32 -7.35 -7.64
CA LEU A 115 -3.57 -6.76 -8.75
C LEU A 115 -4.49 -6.28 -9.88
N LEU A 116 -5.49 -7.08 -10.24
CA LEU A 116 -6.47 -6.72 -11.26
C LEU A 116 -7.25 -5.47 -10.86
N LEU A 117 -7.70 -5.38 -9.60
CA LEU A 117 -8.39 -4.21 -9.09
C LEU A 117 -7.49 -2.97 -9.09
N ILE A 118 -6.24 -3.09 -8.61
CA ILE A 118 -5.27 -1.99 -8.62
C ILE A 118 -5.05 -1.47 -10.05
N LYS A 119 -4.80 -2.35 -11.02
CA LYS A 119 -4.61 -1.98 -12.42
C LYS A 119 -5.85 -1.30 -13.01
N THR A 120 -7.02 -1.82 -12.71
CA THR A 120 -8.30 -1.25 -13.13
C THR A 120 -8.46 0.17 -12.59
N MET A 121 -8.16 0.40 -11.31
CA MET A 121 -8.23 1.72 -10.69
C MET A 121 -7.20 2.69 -11.29
N LEU A 122 -6.00 2.23 -11.60
CA LEU A 122 -4.99 3.05 -12.28
C LEU A 122 -5.46 3.50 -13.68
N GLU A 123 -6.14 2.62 -14.41
CA GLU A 123 -6.72 2.97 -15.73
C GLU A 123 -7.89 3.97 -15.59
N LEU A 124 -8.75 3.79 -14.59
CA LEU A 124 -9.82 4.76 -14.28
C LEU A 124 -9.25 6.15 -13.95
N LEU A 125 -8.19 6.20 -13.15
CA LEU A 125 -7.53 7.45 -12.76
C LEU A 125 -6.84 8.15 -13.94
N LYS A 126 -6.54 7.43 -15.02
CA LYS A 126 -6.07 7.98 -16.31
C LYS A 126 -7.22 8.43 -17.22
N GLY A 127 -8.48 8.38 -16.74
CA GLY A 127 -9.67 8.74 -17.53
C GLY A 127 -10.14 7.66 -18.50
N ARG A 128 -9.59 6.44 -18.43
CA ARG A 128 -10.05 5.29 -19.20
C ARG A 128 -11.29 4.67 -18.54
N LYS A 129 -12.04 3.87 -19.28
CA LYS A 129 -13.25 3.18 -18.79
C LYS A 129 -13.06 1.66 -18.87
N PRO A 130 -12.19 1.06 -18.05
CA PRO A 130 -12.02 -0.39 -18.03
C PRO A 130 -13.29 -1.06 -17.48
N ARG A 131 -13.48 -2.34 -17.81
CA ARG A 131 -14.51 -3.17 -17.16
C ARG A 131 -14.07 -3.44 -15.72
N LEU A 132 -14.96 -3.20 -14.76
CA LEU A 132 -14.68 -3.53 -13.36
C LEU A 132 -14.54 -5.05 -13.18
N PRO A 133 -13.58 -5.51 -12.37
CA PRO A 133 -13.43 -6.93 -12.04
C PRO A 133 -14.66 -7.45 -11.30
N ALA A 134 -14.96 -8.72 -11.45
CA ALA A 134 -16.05 -9.37 -10.72
C ALA A 134 -15.92 -9.26 -9.20
N SER A 135 -14.69 -9.22 -8.69
CA SER A 135 -14.38 -9.01 -7.28
C SER A 135 -14.95 -7.71 -6.69
N VAL A 136 -15.16 -6.70 -7.53
CA VAL A 136 -15.74 -5.40 -7.08
C VAL A 136 -17.26 -5.40 -7.18
N THR A 137 -17.81 -6.22 -8.07
CA THR A 137 -19.26 -6.27 -8.36
C THR A 137 -20.01 -7.31 -7.56
N GLN A 138 -19.30 -8.25 -6.93
CA GLN A 138 -19.89 -9.28 -6.07
C GLN A 138 -19.93 -8.81 -4.59
N PRO A 139 -20.97 -9.18 -3.84
CA PRO A 139 -21.01 -8.90 -2.41
C PRO A 139 -19.81 -9.51 -1.69
N TYR A 140 -19.15 -8.75 -0.84
CA TYR A 140 -17.91 -9.13 -0.14
C TYR A 140 -18.03 -10.42 0.68
N TRP A 141 -19.22 -10.72 1.22
CA TRP A 141 -19.48 -11.91 2.01
C TRP A 141 -19.50 -13.24 1.21
N THR A 142 -19.61 -13.20 -0.13
CA THR A 142 -19.51 -14.42 -0.96
C THR A 142 -18.10 -14.99 -1.03
N TRP A 143 -17.08 -14.20 -0.68
CA TRP A 143 -15.68 -14.63 -0.64
C TRP A 143 -15.36 -15.49 0.58
N HIS A 144 -16.10 -15.31 1.66
CA HIS A 144 -15.91 -16.04 2.90
C HIS A 144 -16.72 -17.35 2.99
N VAL A 145 -17.61 -17.61 2.06
CA VAL A 145 -18.47 -18.81 2.05
C VAL A 145 -17.85 -19.96 1.25
N CYS A 146 -16.76 -19.73 0.54
CA CYS A 146 -16.07 -20.74 -0.27
C CYS A 146 -14.83 -21.37 0.40
N LEU A 147 -14.73 -21.29 1.73
CA LEU A 147 -13.70 -21.96 2.51
C LEU A 147 -14.23 -23.21 3.18
#